data_156410ec4ad987f5d9d9af8f071d690e
#
_entry.id   156410ec4ad987f5d9d9af8f071d690e
#
_cell.length_a   1.000
_cell.length_b   1.000
_cell.length_c   1.000
_cell.angle_alpha   90.00
_cell.angle_beta   90.00
_cell.angle_gamma   90.00
#
_symmetry.space_group_name_H-M   'P 1'
#
loop_
_entity.id
_entity.type
_entity.pdbx_description
1 polymer ?
#
loop_
_entity_poly.entity_id
_entity_poly.type
_entity_poly.pdbx_seq_one_letter_code
_entity_poly.pdbx_strand_id
1 'polypeptide(L)'
;PFGVRQVVKPIIEILASIPSVALGFFALLVLAPWLQENFHLNTGTNALNASLLLSVMAIPTIVSIADDALTASGRELREGSYALGATRAETLLRVVIPAAHNGIIAAVILGMMRAIGETMLVWMAAGNAAQIPTPWWDITESIRTMTATIAGEMGEVERGSLHYHALFAIGVVLLGFTLVLNLVCEWLMARMRRSEGASG
;
A
#
# COMPACT_ATOMS: atom_id res chain seq x y z
N PRO A 1 -15.50 -5.48 -19.37
CA PRO A 1 -16.09 -4.75 -20.49
C PRO A 1 -15.21 -3.54 -20.83
N PHE A 2 -14.95 -3.31 -22.11
CA PHE A 2 -14.03 -2.26 -22.59
C PHE A 2 -14.37 -0.88 -22.01
N GLY A 3 -15.66 -0.56 -21.85
CA GLY A 3 -16.11 0.72 -21.33
C GLY A 3 -15.79 0.96 -19.83
N VAL A 4 -15.78 -0.08 -18.99
CA VAL A 4 -15.45 0.08 -17.58
C VAL A 4 -13.96 0.42 -17.39
N ARG A 5 -13.07 -0.25 -18.16
CA ARG A 5 -11.64 0.02 -18.13
C ARG A 5 -11.31 1.45 -18.55
N GLN A 6 -12.00 1.98 -19.58
CA GLN A 6 -11.80 3.34 -20.07
C GLN A 6 -12.19 4.43 -19.05
N VAL A 7 -13.09 4.14 -18.12
CA VAL A 7 -13.50 5.09 -17.06
C VAL A 7 -12.68 4.88 -15.80
N VAL A 8 -12.47 3.64 -15.39
CA VAL A 8 -11.80 3.31 -14.11
C VAL A 8 -10.31 3.65 -14.17
N LYS A 9 -9.63 3.41 -15.30
CA LYS A 9 -8.19 3.68 -15.42
C LYS A 9 -7.84 5.16 -15.23
N PRO A 10 -8.49 6.14 -15.88
CA PRO A 10 -8.25 7.56 -15.62
C PRO A 10 -8.56 7.97 -14.16
N ILE A 11 -9.60 7.41 -13.53
CA ILE A 11 -9.92 7.71 -12.14
C ILE A 11 -8.77 7.25 -11.23
N ILE A 12 -8.22 6.07 -11.46
CA ILE A 12 -7.08 5.53 -10.71
C ILE A 12 -5.83 6.38 -10.94
N GLU A 13 -5.58 6.83 -12.17
CA GLU A 13 -4.46 7.71 -12.50
C GLU A 13 -4.58 9.08 -11.82
N ILE A 14 -5.79 9.66 -11.76
CA ILE A 14 -6.06 10.88 -11.02
C ILE A 14 -5.80 10.68 -9.52
N LEU A 15 -6.28 9.59 -8.92
CA LEU A 15 -6.02 9.27 -7.52
C LEU A 15 -4.51 9.12 -7.24
N ALA A 16 -3.76 8.50 -8.16
CA ALA A 16 -2.31 8.36 -8.05
C ALA A 16 -1.57 9.69 -8.09
N SER A 17 -2.13 10.72 -8.75
CA SER A 17 -1.53 12.04 -8.90
C SER A 17 -1.74 12.95 -7.69
N ILE A 18 -2.65 12.62 -6.77
CA ILE A 18 -2.93 13.44 -5.59
C ILE A 18 -1.71 13.43 -4.66
N PRO A 19 -1.17 14.61 -4.26
CA PRO A 19 -0.10 14.69 -3.29
C PRO A 19 -0.50 14.08 -1.94
N SER A 20 0.37 13.28 -1.32
CA SER A 20 0.09 12.64 -0.02
C SER A 20 -0.22 13.67 1.08
N VAL A 21 0.41 14.85 1.02
CA VAL A 21 0.11 15.97 1.93
C VAL A 21 -1.33 16.44 1.80
N ALA A 22 -1.87 16.53 0.56
CA ALA A 22 -3.27 16.94 0.35
C ALA A 22 -4.24 15.89 0.94
N LEU A 23 -3.94 14.59 0.78
CA LEU A 23 -4.68 13.53 1.44
C LEU A 23 -4.56 13.61 2.97
N GLY A 24 -3.38 13.97 3.49
CA GLY A 24 -3.17 14.22 4.91
C GLY A 24 -4.03 15.37 5.47
N PHE A 25 -4.15 16.46 4.74
CA PHE A 25 -5.07 17.57 5.09
C PHE A 25 -6.53 17.12 5.04
N PHE A 26 -6.92 16.35 4.03
CA PHE A 26 -8.27 15.78 3.96
C PHE A 26 -8.54 14.84 5.14
N ALA A 27 -7.56 14.00 5.51
CA ALA A 27 -7.65 13.14 6.69
C ALA A 27 -7.89 13.94 7.97
N LEU A 28 -7.15 15.04 8.15
CA LEU A 28 -7.19 15.85 9.37
C LEU A 28 -8.46 16.70 9.45
N LEU A 29 -8.84 17.36 8.35
CA LEU A 29 -9.89 18.40 8.35
C LEU A 29 -11.28 17.85 8.06
N VAL A 30 -11.40 16.73 7.37
CA VAL A 30 -12.68 16.15 6.93
C VAL A 30 -12.92 14.79 7.54
N LEU A 31 -12.01 13.85 7.35
CA LEU A 31 -12.24 12.47 7.76
C LEU A 31 -12.14 12.30 9.29
N ALA A 32 -11.21 12.97 9.96
CA ALA A 32 -11.05 12.88 11.41
C ALA A 32 -12.28 13.38 12.17
N PRO A 33 -12.82 14.59 11.91
CA PRO A 33 -14.06 15.05 12.55
C PRO A 33 -15.23 14.10 12.24
N TRP A 34 -15.35 13.65 10.99
CA TRP A 34 -16.41 12.74 10.59
C TRP A 34 -16.36 11.40 11.32
N LEU A 35 -15.17 10.81 11.48
CA LEU A 35 -14.97 9.57 12.24
C LEU A 35 -15.29 9.78 13.73
N GLN A 36 -14.84 10.89 14.30
CA GLN A 36 -15.07 11.21 15.70
C GLN A 36 -16.55 11.36 16.02
N GLU A 37 -17.31 12.07 15.19
CA GLU A 37 -18.73 12.31 15.39
C GLU A 37 -19.58 11.05 15.17
N ASN A 38 -19.33 10.31 14.08
CA ASN A 38 -20.16 9.17 13.71
C ASN A 38 -19.87 7.89 14.51
N PHE A 39 -18.63 7.71 14.95
CA PHE A 39 -18.22 6.52 15.73
C PHE A 39 -18.00 6.84 17.21
N HIS A 40 -18.27 8.06 17.65
CA HIS A 40 -18.10 8.52 19.05
C HIS A 40 -16.69 8.22 19.59
N LEU A 41 -15.66 8.43 18.76
CA LEU A 41 -14.26 8.16 19.12
C LEU A 41 -13.70 9.30 19.98
N ASN A 42 -12.76 8.97 20.86
CA ASN A 42 -12.05 9.97 21.67
C ASN A 42 -11.27 10.96 20.80
N THR A 43 -10.74 10.47 19.66
CA THR A 43 -10.04 11.29 18.67
C THR A 43 -10.31 10.76 17.26
N GLY A 44 -10.47 11.65 16.30
CA GLY A 44 -10.61 11.30 14.90
C GLY A 44 -9.27 11.08 14.20
N THR A 45 -8.17 11.60 14.75
CA THR A 45 -6.81 11.35 14.28
C THR A 45 -6.24 10.11 14.98
N ASN A 46 -6.31 8.97 14.29
CA ASN A 46 -6.02 7.66 14.85
C ASN A 46 -5.51 6.68 13.76
N ALA A 47 -5.15 5.47 14.17
CA ALA A 47 -4.65 4.45 13.24
C ALA A 47 -5.68 4.06 12.18
N LEU A 48 -6.97 4.06 12.50
CA LEU A 48 -8.05 3.77 11.56
C LEU A 48 -8.09 4.82 10.42
N ASN A 49 -8.07 6.12 10.78
CA ASN A 49 -8.06 7.21 9.81
C ASN A 49 -6.85 7.10 8.86
N ALA A 50 -5.65 6.92 9.42
CA ALA A 50 -4.44 6.74 8.64
C ALA A 50 -4.53 5.50 7.72
N SER A 51 -5.04 4.37 8.22
CA SER A 51 -5.17 3.13 7.45
C SER A 51 -6.14 3.26 6.28
N LEU A 52 -7.26 3.95 6.45
CA LEU A 52 -8.23 4.22 5.38
C LEU A 52 -7.58 5.02 4.25
N LEU A 53 -6.87 6.10 4.56
CA LEU A 53 -6.24 6.93 3.54
C LEU A 53 -5.03 6.25 2.90
N LEU A 54 -4.24 5.49 3.65
CA LEU A 54 -3.17 4.65 3.11
C LEU A 54 -3.73 3.62 2.12
N SER A 55 -4.87 3.02 2.43
CA SER A 55 -5.54 2.07 1.52
C SER A 55 -5.94 2.74 0.22
N VAL A 56 -6.55 3.92 0.27
CA VAL A 56 -6.91 4.70 -0.92
C VAL A 56 -5.68 5.02 -1.76
N MET A 57 -4.56 5.38 -1.15
CA MET A 57 -3.31 5.71 -1.84
C MET A 57 -2.59 4.46 -2.41
N ALA A 58 -2.75 3.29 -1.79
CA ALA A 58 -2.14 2.05 -2.27
C ALA A 58 -2.90 1.45 -3.47
N ILE A 59 -4.23 1.64 -3.55
CA ILE A 59 -5.09 1.10 -4.62
C ILE A 59 -4.55 1.38 -6.02
N PRO A 60 -4.19 2.62 -6.41
CA PRO A 60 -3.68 2.90 -7.75
C PRO A 60 -2.46 2.08 -8.12
N THR A 61 -1.51 1.96 -7.19
CA THR A 61 -0.28 1.18 -7.39
C THR A 61 -0.59 -0.30 -7.58
N ILE A 62 -1.42 -0.87 -6.70
CA ILE A 62 -1.81 -2.29 -6.76
C ILE A 62 -2.56 -2.59 -8.05
N VAL A 63 -3.54 -1.76 -8.41
CA VAL A 63 -4.38 -1.98 -9.59
C VAL A 63 -3.57 -1.84 -10.88
N SER A 64 -2.67 -0.84 -10.97
CA SER A 64 -1.85 -0.65 -12.16
C SER A 64 -0.94 -1.86 -12.42
N ILE A 65 -0.20 -2.30 -11.40
CA ILE A 65 0.72 -3.44 -11.52
C ILE A 65 -0.03 -4.76 -11.74
N ALA A 66 -1.19 -4.94 -11.09
CA ALA A 66 -2.04 -6.11 -11.29
C ALA A 66 -2.64 -6.15 -12.71
N ASP A 67 -3.07 -5.00 -13.28
CA ASP A 67 -3.55 -4.90 -14.68
C ASP A 67 -2.44 -5.25 -15.67
N ASP A 68 -1.22 -4.80 -15.42
CA ASP A 68 -0.05 -5.14 -16.23
C ASP A 68 0.25 -6.65 -16.17
N ALA A 69 0.20 -7.26 -14.98
CA ALA A 69 0.39 -8.69 -14.79
C ALA A 69 -0.70 -9.53 -15.49
N LEU A 70 -1.97 -9.11 -15.37
CA LEU A 70 -3.09 -9.75 -16.08
C LEU A 70 -2.96 -9.61 -17.59
N THR A 71 -2.40 -8.51 -18.09
CA THR A 71 -2.19 -8.30 -19.52
C THR A 71 -1.02 -9.11 -20.04
N ALA A 72 0.07 -9.20 -19.27
CA ALA A 72 1.27 -9.97 -19.56
C ALA A 72 1.05 -11.50 -19.60
N SER A 73 -0.01 -12.02 -18.94
CA SER A 73 -0.35 -13.46 -18.97
C SER A 73 -0.72 -14.03 -20.35
N GLY A 74 -0.72 -13.16 -21.39
CA GLY A 74 -0.70 -13.54 -22.80
C GLY A 74 -2.09 -13.65 -23.45
N ARG A 75 -2.13 -13.31 -24.76
CA ARG A 75 -3.29 -13.51 -25.61
C ARG A 75 -3.49 -15.00 -25.93
N GLU A 76 -2.40 -15.74 -26.06
CA GLU A 76 -2.40 -17.16 -26.42
C GLU A 76 -3.20 -18.01 -25.43
N LEU A 77 -3.02 -17.81 -24.14
CA LEU A 77 -3.78 -18.51 -23.09
C LEU A 77 -5.28 -18.20 -23.16
N ARG A 78 -5.64 -16.95 -23.48
CA ARG A 78 -7.05 -16.55 -23.65
C ARG A 78 -7.67 -17.13 -24.89
N GLU A 79 -6.97 -17.05 -26.01
CA GLU A 79 -7.42 -17.60 -27.29
C GLU A 79 -7.54 -19.12 -27.25
N GLY A 80 -6.58 -19.81 -26.63
CA GLY A 80 -6.64 -21.26 -26.40
C GLY A 80 -7.83 -21.66 -25.53
N SER A 81 -8.11 -20.93 -24.45
CA SER A 81 -9.28 -21.16 -23.61
C SER A 81 -10.60 -20.95 -24.36
N TYR A 82 -10.69 -19.90 -25.18
CA TYR A 82 -11.88 -19.66 -26.00
C TYR A 82 -12.06 -20.73 -27.09
N ALA A 83 -10.97 -21.22 -27.69
CA ALA A 83 -11.00 -22.31 -28.65
C ALA A 83 -11.55 -23.62 -28.06
N LEU A 84 -11.35 -23.83 -26.76
CA LEU A 84 -11.93 -24.95 -26.00
C LEU A 84 -13.39 -24.71 -25.57
N GLY A 85 -14.00 -23.59 -25.98
CA GLY A 85 -15.41 -23.26 -25.69
C GLY A 85 -15.65 -22.62 -24.33
N ALA A 86 -14.60 -22.18 -23.60
CA ALA A 86 -14.76 -21.52 -22.33
C ALA A 86 -15.38 -20.11 -22.48
N THR A 87 -16.24 -19.74 -21.55
CA THR A 87 -16.80 -18.39 -21.46
C THR A 87 -15.74 -17.37 -21.00
N ARG A 88 -16.00 -16.08 -21.21
CA ARG A 88 -15.09 -15.00 -20.76
C ARG A 88 -14.85 -15.03 -19.25
N ALA A 89 -15.86 -15.36 -18.46
CA ALA A 89 -15.73 -15.46 -17.02
C ALA A 89 -14.90 -16.66 -16.59
N GLU A 90 -15.10 -17.82 -17.21
CA GLU A 90 -14.30 -19.03 -16.95
C GLU A 90 -12.85 -18.83 -17.35
N THR A 91 -12.59 -18.25 -18.53
CA THR A 91 -11.23 -17.91 -18.95
C THR A 91 -10.55 -16.98 -17.96
N LEU A 92 -11.25 -15.92 -17.50
CA LEU A 92 -10.68 -14.99 -16.51
C LEU A 92 -10.35 -15.68 -15.20
N LEU A 93 -11.30 -16.41 -14.61
CA LEU A 93 -11.16 -16.97 -13.26
C LEU A 93 -10.28 -18.23 -13.22
N ARG A 94 -10.32 -19.06 -14.27
CA ARG A 94 -9.63 -20.37 -14.26
C ARG A 94 -8.31 -20.39 -15.03
N VAL A 95 -8.05 -19.41 -15.89
CA VAL A 95 -6.86 -19.37 -16.72
C VAL A 95 -6.04 -18.11 -16.47
N VAL A 96 -6.62 -16.92 -16.65
CA VAL A 96 -5.87 -15.66 -16.62
C VAL A 96 -5.44 -15.28 -15.20
N ILE A 97 -6.35 -15.33 -14.20
CA ILE A 97 -6.00 -14.99 -12.81
C ILE A 97 -4.97 -15.96 -12.23
N PRO A 98 -5.11 -17.30 -12.38
CA PRO A 98 -4.07 -18.23 -11.95
C PRO A 98 -2.73 -18.02 -12.65
N ALA A 99 -2.73 -17.72 -13.96
CA ALA A 99 -1.50 -17.42 -14.70
C ALA A 99 -0.84 -16.10 -14.24
N ALA A 100 -1.62 -15.08 -13.91
CA ALA A 100 -1.14 -13.78 -13.44
C ALA A 100 -0.94 -13.70 -11.91
N HIS A 101 -1.27 -14.75 -11.17
CA HIS A 101 -1.33 -14.73 -9.69
C HIS A 101 -0.05 -14.21 -9.06
N ASN A 102 1.09 -14.53 -9.63
CA ASN A 102 2.40 -14.10 -9.18
C ASN A 102 2.61 -12.58 -9.30
N GLY A 103 2.21 -12.02 -10.43
CA GLY A 103 2.24 -10.58 -10.64
C GLY A 103 1.24 -9.84 -9.73
N ILE A 104 0.10 -10.45 -9.43
CA ILE A 104 -0.87 -9.89 -8.47
C ILE A 104 -0.29 -9.86 -7.05
N ILE A 105 0.40 -10.92 -6.62
CA ILE A 105 1.09 -10.92 -5.32
C ILE A 105 2.16 -9.84 -5.27
N ALA A 106 2.97 -9.72 -6.32
CA ALA A 106 3.97 -8.66 -6.41
C ALA A 106 3.34 -7.26 -6.34
N ALA A 107 2.20 -7.04 -7.00
CA ALA A 107 1.44 -5.79 -6.94
C ALA A 107 1.02 -5.43 -5.50
N VAL A 108 0.50 -6.40 -4.76
CA VAL A 108 0.11 -6.21 -3.35
C VAL A 108 1.32 -5.88 -2.48
N ILE A 109 2.42 -6.60 -2.62
CA ILE A 109 3.65 -6.35 -1.84
C ILE A 109 4.19 -4.94 -2.14
N LEU A 110 4.23 -4.53 -3.41
CA LEU A 110 4.69 -3.19 -3.80
C LEU A 110 3.77 -2.08 -3.26
N GLY A 111 2.45 -2.30 -3.26
CA GLY A 111 1.50 -1.40 -2.63
C GLY A 111 1.70 -1.28 -1.11
N MET A 112 1.96 -2.40 -0.44
CA MET A 112 2.29 -2.40 1.00
C MET A 112 3.60 -1.65 1.29
N MET A 113 4.64 -1.87 0.49
CA MET A 113 5.92 -1.16 0.66
C MET A 113 5.77 0.34 0.50
N ARG A 114 4.93 0.80 -0.46
CA ARG A 114 4.58 2.20 -0.61
C ARG A 114 3.90 2.76 0.64
N ALA A 115 2.95 2.03 1.23
CA ALA A 115 2.26 2.43 2.45
C ALA A 115 3.19 2.50 3.67
N ILE A 116 4.14 1.58 3.80
CA ILE A 116 5.12 1.56 4.90
C ILE A 116 6.07 2.76 4.84
N GLY A 117 6.42 3.23 3.64
CA GLY A 117 7.27 4.39 3.43
C GLY A 117 6.57 5.75 3.57
N GLU A 118 5.23 5.75 3.73
CA GLU A 118 4.47 7.00 3.79
C GLU A 118 4.69 7.75 5.10
N THR A 119 4.97 9.04 5.00
CA THR A 119 5.34 9.87 6.15
C THR A 119 4.29 10.95 6.45
N MET A 120 4.05 11.84 5.48
CA MET A 120 3.27 13.06 5.72
C MET A 120 1.79 12.79 5.94
N LEU A 121 1.20 11.90 5.13
CA LEU A 121 -0.19 11.50 5.30
C LEU A 121 -0.40 10.87 6.68
N VAL A 122 0.45 9.92 7.05
CA VAL A 122 0.33 9.20 8.34
C VAL A 122 0.57 10.15 9.51
N TRP A 123 1.55 11.04 9.42
CA TRP A 123 1.81 12.04 10.45
C TRP A 123 0.57 12.87 10.76
N MET A 124 -0.15 13.30 9.73
CA MET A 124 -1.36 14.13 9.88
C MET A 124 -2.59 13.31 10.29
N ALA A 125 -2.74 12.12 9.75
CA ALA A 125 -3.94 11.29 9.92
C ALA A 125 -3.93 10.46 11.21
N ALA A 126 -2.76 10.04 11.70
CA ALA A 126 -2.63 9.12 12.83
C ALA A 126 -2.58 9.79 14.20
N GLY A 127 -2.55 11.14 14.28
CA GLY A 127 -2.53 11.90 15.53
C GLY A 127 -1.16 12.06 16.18
N ASN A 128 -0.12 11.43 15.65
CA ASN A 128 1.29 11.61 16.05
C ASN A 128 1.58 11.44 17.55
N ALA A 129 0.81 10.62 18.27
CA ALA A 129 1.01 10.36 19.68
C ALA A 129 2.12 9.31 19.91
N ALA A 130 3.13 9.67 20.69
CA ALA A 130 4.26 8.76 21.02
C ALA A 130 3.84 7.76 22.10
N GLN A 131 2.87 6.91 21.80
CA GLN A 131 2.35 5.89 22.70
C GLN A 131 2.11 4.57 21.95
N ILE A 132 2.08 3.48 22.71
CA ILE A 132 1.62 2.19 22.23
C ILE A 132 0.17 2.04 22.67
N PRO A 133 -0.77 1.80 21.73
CA PRO A 133 -2.18 1.60 22.08
C PRO A 133 -2.37 0.50 23.13
N THR A 134 -3.32 0.69 24.02
CA THR A 134 -3.67 -0.31 25.03
C THR A 134 -5.18 -0.60 24.99
N PRO A 135 -5.60 -1.74 24.44
CA PRO A 135 -4.82 -2.88 23.91
C PRO A 135 -4.10 -2.55 22.58
N TRP A 136 -3.01 -3.26 22.29
CA TRP A 136 -2.14 -3.00 21.12
C TRP A 136 -2.84 -3.11 19.75
N TRP A 137 -4.03 -3.73 19.70
CA TRP A 137 -4.88 -3.84 18.51
C TRP A 137 -5.95 -2.74 18.39
N ASP A 138 -5.95 -1.78 19.30
CA ASP A 138 -6.92 -0.68 19.23
C ASP A 138 -6.49 0.32 18.13
N ILE A 139 -7.16 0.20 16.98
CA ILE A 139 -6.94 1.06 15.82
C ILE A 139 -7.58 2.45 15.96
N THR A 140 -8.38 2.67 17.00
CA THR A 140 -9.06 3.95 17.26
C THR A 140 -8.20 4.90 18.09
N GLU A 141 -7.06 4.45 18.59
CA GLU A 141 -6.10 5.30 19.28
C GLU A 141 -5.11 5.98 18.34
N SER A 142 -4.63 7.15 18.79
CA SER A 142 -3.57 7.88 18.09
C SER A 142 -2.24 7.15 18.23
N ILE A 143 -1.52 7.06 17.10
CA ILE A 143 -0.21 6.39 17.04
C ILE A 143 0.82 7.28 16.33
N ARG A 144 2.10 6.96 16.52
CA ARG A 144 3.21 7.56 15.79
C ARG A 144 4.01 6.48 15.07
N THR A 145 4.21 6.65 13.76
CA THR A 145 5.05 5.75 12.96
C THR A 145 6.53 6.14 13.04
N MET A 146 7.40 5.19 12.70
CA MET A 146 8.85 5.44 12.65
C MET A 146 9.20 6.57 11.67
N THR A 147 8.55 6.60 10.51
CA THR A 147 8.75 7.66 9.49
C THR A 147 8.32 9.03 10.02
N ALA A 148 7.17 9.12 10.70
CA ALA A 148 6.69 10.36 11.31
C ALA A 148 7.58 10.82 12.47
N THR A 149 8.12 9.91 13.27
CA THR A 149 9.07 10.24 14.35
C THR A 149 10.34 10.90 13.78
N ILE A 150 10.93 10.29 12.75
CA ILE A 150 12.13 10.84 12.10
C ILE A 150 11.83 12.22 11.50
N ALA A 151 10.75 12.34 10.75
CA ALA A 151 10.39 13.60 10.07
C ALA A 151 10.07 14.73 11.05
N GLY A 152 9.39 14.42 12.17
CA GLY A 152 8.99 15.41 13.17
C GLY A 152 10.11 15.90 14.07
N GLU A 153 11.06 15.02 14.43
CA GLU A 153 12.03 15.32 15.46
C GLU A 153 13.45 15.59 14.93
N MET A 154 13.80 15.08 13.75
CA MET A 154 15.17 15.19 13.21
C MET A 154 15.66 16.63 13.04
N GLY A 155 14.77 17.57 12.77
CA GLY A 155 15.10 18.99 12.58
C GLY A 155 15.28 19.76 13.89
N GLU A 156 14.76 19.26 14.99
CA GLU A 156 14.70 19.96 16.28
C GLU A 156 15.74 19.44 17.29
N VAL A 157 16.33 18.28 17.01
CA VAL A 157 17.24 17.61 17.92
C VAL A 157 18.69 18.07 17.73
N GLU A 158 19.37 18.34 18.82
CA GLU A 158 20.79 18.71 18.82
C GLU A 158 21.67 17.60 18.25
N ARG A 159 22.52 17.95 17.27
CA ARG A 159 23.43 16.99 16.63
C ARG A 159 24.41 16.37 17.64
N GLY A 160 24.51 15.05 17.64
CA GLY A 160 25.37 14.32 18.55
C GLY A 160 24.75 14.01 19.91
N SER A 161 23.51 14.42 20.17
CA SER A 161 22.78 14.02 21.36
C SER A 161 22.38 12.54 21.30
N LEU A 162 22.06 11.95 22.46
CA LEU A 162 21.55 10.58 22.52
C LEU A 162 20.25 10.42 21.69
N HIS A 163 19.39 11.43 21.74
CA HIS A 163 18.14 11.46 20.97
C HIS A 163 18.41 11.46 19.46
N TYR A 164 19.40 12.25 18.99
CA TYR A 164 19.83 12.25 17.60
C TYR A 164 20.28 10.85 17.12
N HIS A 165 21.09 10.17 17.93
CA HIS A 165 21.52 8.80 17.62
C HIS A 165 20.35 7.81 17.64
N ALA A 166 19.36 7.99 18.53
CA ALA A 166 18.16 7.16 18.57
C ALA A 166 17.33 7.30 17.27
N LEU A 167 17.19 8.51 16.73
CA LEU A 167 16.49 8.73 15.45
C LEU A 167 17.20 8.04 14.27
N PHE A 168 18.54 8.05 14.26
CA PHE A 168 19.31 7.27 13.28
C PHE A 168 19.11 5.77 13.45
N ALA A 169 19.05 5.28 14.68
CA ALA A 169 18.76 3.87 14.94
C ALA A 169 17.38 3.46 14.42
N ILE A 170 16.35 4.30 14.60
CA ILE A 170 15.02 4.10 14.02
C ILE A 170 15.11 4.05 12.48
N GLY A 171 15.89 4.95 11.86
CA GLY A 171 16.11 4.96 10.42
C GLY A 171 16.78 3.68 9.92
N VAL A 172 17.79 3.17 10.64
CA VAL A 172 18.45 1.89 10.30
C VAL A 172 17.49 0.72 10.41
N VAL A 173 16.67 0.67 11.45
CA VAL A 173 15.64 -0.38 11.61
C VAL A 173 14.64 -0.33 10.47
N LEU A 174 14.15 0.86 10.11
CA LEU A 174 13.22 1.05 9.01
C LEU A 174 13.83 0.61 7.66
N LEU A 175 15.09 1.01 7.41
CA LEU A 175 15.85 0.59 6.23
C LEU A 175 16.02 -0.94 6.18
N GLY A 176 16.40 -1.55 7.29
CA GLY A 176 16.53 -3.00 7.39
C GLY A 176 15.21 -3.73 7.12
N PHE A 177 14.11 -3.23 7.68
CA PHE A 177 12.79 -3.80 7.47
C PHE A 177 12.34 -3.69 6.01
N THR A 178 12.49 -2.51 5.39
CA THR A 178 12.14 -2.31 3.98
C THR A 178 13.04 -3.11 3.04
N LEU A 179 14.34 -3.25 3.35
CA LEU A 179 15.26 -4.10 2.60
C LEU A 179 14.83 -5.57 2.64
N VAL A 180 14.48 -6.09 3.82
CA VAL A 180 14.01 -7.48 3.96
C VAL A 180 12.74 -7.70 3.14
N LEU A 181 11.77 -6.77 3.19
CA LEU A 181 10.56 -6.87 2.38
C LEU A 181 10.85 -6.86 0.88
N ASN A 182 11.77 -6.00 0.43
CA ASN A 182 12.22 -5.95 -0.96
C ASN A 182 12.83 -7.29 -1.40
N LEU A 183 13.76 -7.82 -0.61
CA LEU A 183 14.41 -9.10 -0.91
C LEU A 183 13.41 -10.25 -0.94
N VAL A 184 12.42 -10.27 -0.04
CA VAL A 184 11.33 -11.25 -0.05
C VAL A 184 10.50 -11.11 -1.33
N CYS A 185 10.16 -9.89 -1.74
CA CYS A 185 9.44 -9.62 -2.98
C CYS A 185 10.21 -10.11 -4.21
N GLU A 186 11.50 -9.76 -4.31
CA GLU A 186 12.36 -10.20 -5.41
C GLU A 186 12.53 -11.72 -5.43
N TRP A 187 12.71 -12.34 -4.27
CA TRP A 187 12.82 -13.78 -4.16
C TRP A 187 11.54 -14.49 -4.61
N LEU A 188 10.37 -14.01 -4.19
CA LEU A 188 9.08 -14.52 -4.65
C LEU A 188 8.97 -14.39 -6.17
N MET A 189 9.22 -13.21 -6.74
CA MET A 189 9.15 -12.99 -8.18
C MET A 189 10.15 -13.87 -8.95
N ALA A 190 11.38 -14.02 -8.46
CA ALA A 190 12.40 -14.85 -9.10
C ALA A 190 12.04 -16.34 -9.06
N ARG A 191 11.47 -16.82 -7.96
CA ARG A 191 11.00 -18.21 -7.84
C ARG A 191 9.88 -18.51 -8.84
N MET A 192 9.04 -17.52 -9.09
CA MET A 192 7.88 -17.62 -9.97
C MET A 192 8.27 -17.68 -11.45
N ARG A 193 9.24 -16.85 -11.88
CA ARG A 193 9.79 -16.90 -13.26
C ARG A 193 10.45 -18.24 -13.58
N ARG A 194 11.04 -18.91 -12.58
CA ARG A 194 11.65 -20.25 -12.77
C ARG A 194 10.62 -21.34 -12.98
N SER A 195 9.45 -21.26 -12.37
CA SER A 195 8.39 -22.26 -12.57
C SER A 195 7.73 -22.12 -13.96
N GLU A 196 7.70 -20.96 -14.55
CA GLU A 196 7.17 -20.72 -15.90
C GLU A 196 8.17 -21.18 -16.99
N GLY A 197 9.47 -21.03 -16.76
CA GLY A 197 10.51 -21.48 -17.70
C GLY A 197 10.78 -23.00 -17.68
N ALA A 198 10.26 -23.75 -16.70
CA ALA A 198 10.40 -25.20 -16.61
C ALA A 198 9.24 -26.00 -17.27
N SER A 199 8.21 -25.32 -17.77
CA SER A 199 7.03 -25.90 -18.42
C SER A 199 6.97 -25.64 -19.92
N GLY A 200 8.08 -25.13 -20.54
CA GLY A 200 8.21 -24.89 -21.98
C GLY A 200 9.14 -25.90 -22.68
#